data_3d8a23bcc800955b36f02d5eda52d973
#
_entry.id   3d8a23bcc800955b36f02d5eda52d973
#
_cell.length_a   1.000
_cell.length_b   1.000
_cell.length_c   1.000
_cell.angle_alpha   90.00
_cell.angle_beta   90.00
_cell.angle_gamma   90.00
#
_symmetry.space_group_name_H-M   'P 1'
#
loop_
_entity.id
_entity.type
_entity.pdbx_description
1 polymer ?
#
loop_
_entity_poly.entity_id
_entity_poly.type
_entity_poly.pdbx_seq_one_letter_code
_entity_poly.pdbx_strand_id
1 'polypeptide(L)'
;MLTNDLEERYDLYTAAAWILGHARNTGIPALPPELAGKLAAACTEEEILAIVTAGKEAELKLYPFKTGTQGLQRVRRVTGFLHSVSFETMLDVGSGRGVFLIPFMKEFPWVKVTSLDLLEKRVTFLNELADGGFGQLHAEQKDICQQPYPDHSFDVVTLLEVLEHIPEVEKAVAAAVRMAKQYVVVTVPSKPDNNPEQIHLLTKARLTEMFGAAGCTRLHFDGMEGHLFLVAAVGDCP
;
A
#
# COMPACT_ATOMS: atom_id res chain seq x y z
N MET A 1 2.50 -11.71 -31.33
CA MET A 1 1.97 -10.32 -31.36
C MET A 1 1.25 -9.90 -30.04
N LEU A 2 0.83 -10.86 -29.20
CA LEU A 2 0.19 -10.56 -27.88
C LEU A 2 1.19 -10.34 -26.74
N THR A 3 2.43 -10.79 -26.88
CA THR A 3 3.48 -10.71 -25.85
C THR A 3 3.99 -9.28 -25.61
N ASN A 4 4.24 -8.50 -26.67
CA ASN A 4 4.77 -7.13 -26.52
C ASN A 4 3.82 -6.15 -25.82
N ASP A 5 2.50 -6.31 -25.95
CA ASP A 5 1.53 -5.42 -25.30
C ASP A 5 1.39 -5.71 -23.78
N LEU A 6 1.84 -6.89 -23.33
CA LEU A 6 1.83 -7.31 -21.94
C LEU A 6 3.10 -6.86 -21.20
N GLU A 7 4.26 -6.97 -21.83
CA GLU A 7 5.55 -6.62 -21.24
C GLU A 7 5.69 -5.11 -20.99
N GLU A 8 5.06 -4.27 -21.82
CA GLU A 8 5.13 -2.81 -21.65
C GLU A 8 4.08 -2.23 -20.69
N ARG A 9 3.01 -2.96 -20.36
CA ARG A 9 1.86 -2.41 -19.61
C ARG A 9 1.62 -2.96 -18.23
N TYR A 10 2.07 -4.17 -17.91
CA TYR A 10 1.76 -4.84 -16.66
C TYR A 10 3.02 -5.36 -15.96
N ASP A 11 2.96 -5.33 -14.65
CA ASP A 11 3.85 -6.10 -13.82
C ASP A 11 3.38 -7.56 -13.81
N LEU A 12 3.93 -8.35 -14.73
CA LEU A 12 3.50 -9.74 -14.96
C LEU A 12 3.68 -10.60 -13.71
N TYR A 13 4.77 -10.43 -12.98
CA TYR A 13 5.02 -11.18 -11.75
C TYR A 13 3.95 -10.89 -10.70
N THR A 14 3.66 -9.61 -10.47
CA THR A 14 2.65 -9.21 -9.47
C THR A 14 1.24 -9.63 -9.90
N ALA A 15 0.93 -9.53 -11.19
CA ALA A 15 -0.34 -10.02 -11.73
C ALA A 15 -0.49 -11.52 -11.56
N ALA A 16 0.56 -12.31 -11.87
CA ALA A 16 0.55 -13.76 -11.69
C ALA A 16 0.41 -14.14 -10.20
N ALA A 17 1.10 -13.44 -9.29
CA ALA A 17 0.95 -13.67 -7.87
C ALA A 17 -0.49 -13.50 -7.42
N TRP A 18 -1.14 -12.39 -7.80
CA TRP A 18 -2.54 -12.18 -7.46
C TRP A 18 -3.46 -13.24 -8.08
N ILE A 19 -3.27 -13.60 -9.36
CA ILE A 19 -4.08 -14.61 -10.03
C ILE A 19 -3.96 -15.96 -9.33
N LEU A 20 -2.76 -16.38 -8.92
CA LEU A 20 -2.53 -17.61 -8.17
C LEU A 20 -3.24 -17.62 -6.81
N GLY A 21 -3.15 -16.53 -6.06
CA GLY A 21 -3.87 -16.40 -4.79
C GLY A 21 -5.38 -16.36 -4.99
N HIS A 22 -5.88 -15.62 -5.98
CA HIS A 22 -7.30 -15.57 -6.33
C HIS A 22 -7.83 -16.95 -6.74
N ALA A 23 -7.07 -17.71 -7.54
CA ALA A 23 -7.46 -19.03 -7.99
C ALA A 23 -7.64 -20.05 -6.85
N ARG A 24 -6.91 -19.90 -5.74
CA ARG A 24 -7.09 -20.76 -4.55
C ARG A 24 -8.43 -20.57 -3.88
N ASN A 25 -8.99 -19.37 -3.95
CA ASN A 25 -10.25 -19.02 -3.31
C ASN A 25 -11.46 -19.26 -4.22
N THR A 26 -11.31 -19.00 -5.52
CA THR A 26 -12.45 -18.95 -6.46
C THR A 26 -12.38 -20.02 -7.55
N GLY A 27 -11.18 -20.57 -7.82
CA GLY A 27 -10.90 -21.37 -9.00
C GLY A 27 -10.81 -20.51 -10.27
N ILE A 28 -9.93 -20.91 -11.18
CA ILE A 28 -9.82 -20.33 -12.54
C ILE A 28 -9.75 -21.50 -13.51
N PRO A 29 -10.84 -21.81 -14.26
CA PRO A 29 -10.88 -22.99 -15.13
C PRO A 29 -9.78 -23.05 -16.19
N ALA A 30 -9.35 -21.90 -16.68
CA ALA A 30 -8.28 -21.79 -17.69
C ALA A 30 -6.86 -21.94 -17.10
N LEU A 31 -6.71 -21.91 -15.77
CA LEU A 31 -5.41 -22.07 -15.13
C LEU A 31 -5.00 -23.53 -15.10
N PRO A 32 -3.83 -23.92 -15.65
CA PRO A 32 -3.33 -25.29 -15.58
C PRO A 32 -3.24 -25.78 -14.13
N PRO A 33 -3.77 -26.98 -13.81
CA PRO A 33 -3.82 -27.49 -12.42
C PRO A 33 -2.45 -27.55 -11.73
N GLU A 34 -1.38 -27.83 -12.49
CA GLU A 34 0.00 -27.88 -12.00
C GLU A 34 0.54 -26.50 -11.56
N LEU A 35 -0.07 -25.40 -12.01
CA LEU A 35 0.31 -24.04 -11.63
C LEU A 35 -0.50 -23.52 -10.43
N ALA A 36 -1.72 -24.00 -10.23
CA ALA A 36 -2.63 -23.49 -9.20
C ALA A 36 -2.06 -23.54 -7.76
N GLY A 37 -1.20 -24.50 -7.47
CA GLY A 37 -0.54 -24.66 -6.17
C GLY A 37 0.79 -23.91 -6.00
N LYS A 38 1.32 -23.30 -7.08
CA LYS A 38 2.63 -22.62 -7.04
C LYS A 38 2.53 -21.22 -6.43
N LEU A 39 3.67 -20.73 -5.93
CA LEU A 39 3.89 -19.29 -5.69
C LEU A 39 4.52 -18.70 -6.95
N ALA A 40 4.24 -17.44 -7.24
CA ALA A 40 4.80 -16.75 -8.41
C ALA A 40 6.35 -16.81 -8.47
N ALA A 41 7.01 -16.74 -7.31
CA ALA A 41 8.46 -16.86 -7.20
C ALA A 41 9.03 -18.24 -7.61
N ALA A 42 8.19 -19.26 -7.65
CA ALA A 42 8.57 -20.63 -8.08
C ALA A 42 8.20 -20.91 -9.55
N CYS A 43 7.69 -19.92 -10.27
CA CYS A 43 7.30 -20.04 -11.68
C CYS A 43 8.40 -19.56 -12.62
N THR A 44 8.51 -20.22 -13.78
CA THR A 44 9.33 -19.72 -14.90
C THR A 44 8.62 -18.54 -15.59
N GLU A 45 9.33 -17.80 -16.46
CA GLU A 45 8.73 -16.72 -17.25
C GLU A 45 7.57 -17.22 -18.13
N GLU A 46 7.71 -18.40 -18.73
CA GLU A 46 6.67 -19.04 -19.54
C GLU A 46 5.42 -19.37 -18.69
N GLU A 47 5.61 -19.89 -17.49
CA GLU A 47 4.54 -20.17 -16.55
C GLU A 47 3.84 -18.87 -16.07
N ILE A 48 4.60 -17.80 -15.80
CA ILE A 48 4.05 -16.47 -15.47
C ILE A 48 3.15 -15.98 -16.60
N LEU A 49 3.60 -16.07 -17.84
CA LEU A 49 2.79 -15.69 -19.03
C LEU A 49 1.53 -16.55 -19.15
N ALA A 50 1.63 -17.86 -18.95
CA ALA A 50 0.48 -18.77 -18.97
C ALA A 50 -0.55 -18.40 -17.88
N ILE A 51 -0.09 -18.10 -16.66
CA ILE A 51 -0.96 -17.68 -15.56
C ILE A 51 -1.69 -16.37 -15.90
N VAL A 52 -0.97 -15.36 -16.41
CA VAL A 52 -1.58 -14.08 -16.77
C VAL A 52 -2.55 -14.22 -17.93
N THR A 53 -2.26 -15.11 -18.89
CA THR A 53 -3.17 -15.43 -20.01
C THR A 53 -4.45 -16.07 -19.48
N ALA A 54 -4.36 -17.09 -18.61
CA ALA A 54 -5.51 -17.71 -17.98
C ALA A 54 -6.38 -16.72 -17.18
N GLY A 55 -5.74 -15.77 -16.47
CA GLY A 55 -6.46 -14.69 -15.78
C GLY A 55 -7.22 -13.76 -16.73
N LYS A 56 -6.66 -13.48 -17.91
CA LYS A 56 -7.34 -12.70 -18.96
C LYS A 56 -8.51 -13.46 -19.59
N GLU A 57 -8.35 -14.73 -19.87
CA GLU A 57 -9.42 -15.59 -20.38
C GLU A 57 -10.58 -15.70 -19.38
N ALA A 58 -10.26 -15.63 -18.07
CA ALA A 58 -11.25 -15.55 -16.99
C ALA A 58 -11.80 -14.12 -16.78
N GLU A 59 -11.51 -13.18 -17.66
CA GLU A 59 -11.95 -11.76 -17.57
C GLU A 59 -11.56 -11.03 -16.28
N LEU A 60 -10.48 -11.46 -15.62
CA LEU A 60 -10.01 -10.81 -14.39
C LEU A 60 -9.51 -9.38 -14.67
N LYS A 61 -9.80 -8.48 -13.73
CA LYS A 61 -9.43 -7.06 -13.86
C LYS A 61 -7.97 -6.83 -13.46
N LEU A 62 -7.06 -6.88 -14.42
CA LEU A 62 -5.61 -6.74 -14.21
C LEU A 62 -5.10 -5.28 -14.20
N TYR A 63 -5.98 -4.28 -14.33
CA TYR A 63 -5.58 -2.87 -14.33
C TYR A 63 -4.81 -2.38 -13.08
N PRO A 64 -4.96 -2.97 -11.85
CA PRO A 64 -4.16 -2.58 -10.71
C PRO A 64 -2.67 -2.84 -10.89
N PHE A 65 -2.30 -3.77 -11.77
CA PHE A 65 -0.91 -4.17 -12.03
C PHE A 65 -0.27 -3.43 -13.19
N LYS A 66 -0.92 -2.37 -13.72
CA LYS A 66 -0.30 -1.53 -14.76
C LYS A 66 0.98 -0.91 -14.23
N THR A 67 2.06 -1.06 -15.01
CA THR A 67 3.33 -0.37 -14.73
C THR A 67 3.13 1.14 -14.78
N GLY A 68 3.84 1.87 -13.95
CA GLY A 68 3.77 3.34 -13.90
C GLY A 68 3.50 3.92 -12.53
N THR A 69 2.94 3.16 -11.59
CA THR A 69 2.74 3.65 -10.22
C THR A 69 4.07 3.95 -9.50
N GLN A 70 5.14 3.22 -9.81
CA GLN A 70 6.50 3.51 -9.36
C GLN A 70 7.00 4.89 -9.81
N GLY A 71 6.53 5.38 -10.95
CA GLY A 71 6.86 6.70 -11.49
C GLY A 71 6.13 7.86 -10.80
N LEU A 72 5.11 7.60 -9.99
CA LEU A 72 4.40 8.64 -9.25
C LEU A 72 5.33 9.33 -8.25
N GLN A 73 5.35 10.66 -8.32
CA GLN A 73 6.26 11.46 -7.49
C GLN A 73 6.09 11.16 -5.99
N ARG A 74 4.84 10.99 -5.52
CA ARG A 74 4.56 10.65 -4.12
C ARG A 74 5.13 9.27 -3.73
N VAL A 75 5.00 8.25 -4.57
CA VAL A 75 5.57 6.92 -4.32
C VAL A 75 7.09 7.02 -4.21
N ARG A 76 7.75 7.65 -5.19
CA ARG A 76 9.20 7.85 -5.18
C ARG A 76 9.69 8.64 -3.97
N ARG A 77 8.94 9.65 -3.53
CA ARG A 77 9.31 10.49 -2.37
C ARG A 77 9.26 9.70 -1.07
N VAL A 78 8.16 8.96 -0.86
CA VAL A 78 8.00 8.10 0.32
C VAL A 78 9.06 7.01 0.34
N THR A 79 9.26 6.30 -0.77
CA THR A 79 10.28 5.25 -0.90
C THR A 79 11.70 5.80 -0.66
N GLY A 80 12.01 6.99 -1.21
CA GLY A 80 13.29 7.66 -0.99
C GLY A 80 13.55 7.99 0.49
N PHE A 81 12.54 8.43 1.23
CA PHE A 81 12.66 8.60 2.69
C PHE A 81 12.89 7.25 3.38
N LEU A 82 12.11 6.22 3.02
CA LEU A 82 12.20 4.90 3.66
C LEU A 82 13.57 4.23 3.45
N HIS A 83 14.27 4.53 2.36
CA HIS A 83 15.68 4.11 2.18
C HIS A 83 16.67 4.77 3.16
N SER A 84 16.32 5.90 3.73
CA SER A 84 17.20 6.61 4.68
C SER A 84 17.04 6.15 6.13
N VAL A 85 16.10 5.24 6.42
CA VAL A 85 15.79 4.77 7.76
C VAL A 85 15.85 3.24 7.83
N SER A 86 16.12 2.71 9.03
CA SER A 86 16.13 1.26 9.27
C SER A 86 14.84 0.85 9.96
N PHE A 87 14.11 -0.09 9.37
CA PHE A 87 12.84 -0.61 9.91
C PHE A 87 12.57 -2.02 9.39
N GLU A 88 11.78 -2.78 10.13
CA GLU A 88 11.42 -4.17 9.81
C GLU A 88 9.91 -4.36 9.68
N THR A 89 9.12 -3.46 10.29
CA THR A 89 7.66 -3.55 10.33
C THR A 89 7.01 -2.26 9.87
N MET A 90 5.99 -2.36 9.00
CA MET A 90 5.22 -1.22 8.51
C MET A 90 3.72 -1.50 8.59
N LEU A 91 2.96 -0.51 9.08
CA LEU A 91 1.52 -0.44 8.90
C LEU A 91 1.20 0.53 7.77
N ASP A 92 0.54 0.06 6.73
CA ASP A 92 0.02 0.91 5.64
C ASP A 92 -1.50 1.05 5.76
N VAL A 93 -1.96 2.26 6.05
CA VAL A 93 -3.38 2.55 6.27
C VAL A 93 -4.01 3.02 4.97
N GLY A 94 -5.13 2.41 4.59
CA GLY A 94 -5.86 2.77 3.38
C GLY A 94 -5.10 2.39 2.10
N SER A 95 -4.46 1.24 2.07
CA SER A 95 -3.60 0.79 0.94
C SER A 95 -4.32 0.73 -0.41
N GLY A 96 -5.64 0.72 -0.40
CA GLY A 96 -6.46 0.72 -1.61
C GLY A 96 -6.18 -0.49 -2.50
N ARG A 97 -5.69 -0.22 -3.71
CA ARG A 97 -5.29 -1.25 -4.68
C ARG A 97 -3.77 -1.45 -4.74
N GLY A 98 -3.07 -1.04 -3.70
CA GLY A 98 -1.63 -1.24 -3.59
C GLY A 98 -0.77 -0.32 -4.46
N VAL A 99 -1.25 0.87 -4.83
CA VAL A 99 -0.52 1.83 -5.68
C VAL A 99 0.87 2.15 -5.13
N PHE A 100 0.98 2.34 -3.82
CA PHE A 100 2.25 2.48 -3.11
C PHE A 100 2.81 1.10 -2.69
N LEU A 101 1.94 0.26 -2.14
CA LEU A 101 2.34 -0.96 -1.46
C LEU A 101 3.02 -1.98 -2.38
N ILE A 102 2.53 -2.16 -3.61
CA ILE A 102 3.12 -3.11 -4.58
C ILE A 102 4.57 -2.74 -4.93
N PRO A 103 4.89 -1.51 -5.41
CA PRO A 103 6.28 -1.14 -5.65
C PRO A 103 7.12 -1.15 -4.38
N PHE A 104 6.57 -0.76 -3.23
CA PHE A 104 7.24 -0.82 -1.94
C PHE A 104 7.70 -2.25 -1.59
N MET A 105 6.81 -3.24 -1.65
CA MET A 105 7.14 -4.62 -1.31
C MET A 105 8.21 -5.25 -2.21
N LYS A 106 8.33 -4.79 -3.44
CA LYS A 106 9.40 -5.22 -4.35
C LYS A 106 10.76 -4.66 -3.94
N GLU A 107 10.77 -3.42 -3.48
CA GLU A 107 11.98 -2.69 -3.11
C GLU A 107 12.45 -3.05 -1.69
N PHE A 108 11.50 -3.41 -0.79
CA PHE A 108 11.74 -3.80 0.60
C PHE A 108 11.17 -5.21 0.90
N PRO A 109 11.64 -6.27 0.23
CA PRO A 109 11.05 -7.60 0.36
C PRO A 109 11.22 -8.23 1.75
N TRP A 110 12.10 -7.68 2.59
CA TRP A 110 12.33 -8.14 3.97
C TRP A 110 11.39 -7.49 5.00
N VAL A 111 10.71 -6.40 4.66
CA VAL A 111 9.83 -5.69 5.59
C VAL A 111 8.51 -6.43 5.72
N LYS A 112 8.08 -6.68 6.97
CA LYS A 112 6.74 -7.19 7.28
C LYS A 112 5.74 -6.06 7.18
N VAL A 113 4.73 -6.24 6.35
CA VAL A 113 3.71 -5.23 6.07
C VAL A 113 2.36 -5.70 6.58
N THR A 114 1.74 -4.88 7.42
CA THR A 114 0.31 -4.98 7.71
C THR A 114 -0.41 -3.87 6.93
N SER A 115 -1.40 -4.25 6.13
CA SER A 115 -2.28 -3.31 5.43
C SER A 115 -3.62 -3.22 6.16
N LEU A 116 -4.13 -2.01 6.32
CA LEU A 116 -5.40 -1.76 6.97
C LEU A 116 -6.31 -0.99 6.02
N ASP A 117 -7.49 -1.52 5.73
CA ASP A 117 -8.49 -0.86 4.89
C ASP A 117 -9.90 -1.14 5.43
N LEU A 118 -10.83 -0.22 5.22
CA LEU A 118 -12.24 -0.39 5.62
C LEU A 118 -13.01 -1.29 4.65
N LEU A 119 -12.57 -1.40 3.41
CA LEU A 119 -13.27 -2.11 2.35
C LEU A 119 -12.78 -3.55 2.23
N GLU A 120 -13.65 -4.51 2.59
CA GLU A 120 -13.38 -5.95 2.51
C GLU A 120 -12.80 -6.38 1.15
N LYS A 121 -13.34 -5.86 0.04
CA LYS A 121 -12.82 -6.16 -1.31
C LYS A 121 -11.36 -5.79 -1.53
N ARG A 122 -10.84 -4.76 -0.83
CA ARG A 122 -9.43 -4.34 -0.91
C ARG A 122 -8.57 -5.25 -0.06
N VAL A 123 -9.06 -5.60 1.12
CA VAL A 123 -8.42 -6.56 2.02
C VAL A 123 -8.29 -7.93 1.34
N THR A 124 -9.37 -8.43 0.74
CA THR A 124 -9.37 -9.68 -0.02
C THR A 124 -8.34 -9.64 -1.16
N PHE A 125 -8.35 -8.58 -1.98
CA PHE A 125 -7.40 -8.39 -3.08
C PHE A 125 -5.93 -8.44 -2.60
N LEU A 126 -5.62 -7.79 -1.48
CA LEU A 126 -4.25 -7.76 -0.95
C LEU A 126 -3.84 -9.09 -0.31
N ASN A 127 -4.77 -9.80 0.35
CA ASN A 127 -4.49 -11.13 0.88
C ASN A 127 -4.32 -12.17 -0.24
N GLU A 128 -5.09 -12.08 -1.33
CA GLU A 128 -4.85 -12.90 -2.52
C GLU A 128 -3.47 -12.65 -3.12
N LEU A 129 -3.02 -11.39 -3.15
CA LEU A 129 -1.66 -11.05 -3.59
C LEU A 129 -0.60 -11.66 -2.66
N ALA A 130 -0.83 -11.61 -1.34
CA ALA A 130 0.05 -12.22 -0.35
C ALA A 130 0.14 -13.74 -0.54
N ASP A 131 -0.99 -14.40 -0.67
CA ASP A 131 -1.09 -15.86 -0.86
C ASP A 131 -0.39 -16.35 -2.12
N GLY A 132 -0.37 -15.54 -3.17
CA GLY A 132 0.24 -15.89 -4.45
C GLY A 132 1.74 -15.62 -4.55
N GLY A 133 2.35 -14.87 -3.61
CA GLY A 133 3.80 -14.65 -3.69
C GLY A 133 4.38 -13.50 -2.85
N PHE A 134 3.54 -12.67 -2.21
CA PHE A 134 3.97 -11.57 -1.36
C PHE A 134 3.75 -11.88 0.13
N GLY A 135 4.32 -13.00 0.61
CA GLY A 135 4.09 -13.52 1.97
C GLY A 135 4.50 -12.58 3.12
N GLN A 136 5.21 -11.47 2.84
CA GLN A 136 5.48 -10.42 3.82
C GLN A 136 4.26 -9.52 4.08
N LEU A 137 3.20 -9.58 3.24
CA LEU A 137 1.97 -8.79 3.34
C LEU A 137 0.90 -9.55 4.11
N HIS A 138 0.21 -8.82 5.00
CA HIS A 138 -1.01 -9.26 5.66
C HIS A 138 -2.01 -8.09 5.67
N ALA A 139 -3.21 -8.29 5.13
CA ALA A 139 -4.24 -7.24 5.09
C ALA A 139 -5.38 -7.56 6.05
N GLU A 140 -5.86 -6.54 6.78
CA GLU A 140 -6.95 -6.65 7.74
C GLU A 140 -8.03 -5.58 7.50
N GLN A 141 -9.30 -5.99 7.63
CA GLN A 141 -10.42 -5.06 7.61
C GLN A 141 -10.61 -4.44 8.99
N LYS A 142 -10.02 -3.27 9.21
CA LYS A 142 -10.11 -2.55 10.49
C LYS A 142 -10.15 -1.04 10.24
N ASP A 143 -10.73 -0.32 11.20
CA ASP A 143 -10.74 1.14 11.25
C ASP A 143 -9.60 1.63 12.15
N ILE A 144 -8.74 2.47 11.61
CA ILE A 144 -7.64 3.09 12.37
C ILE A 144 -8.16 3.90 13.57
N CYS A 145 -9.32 4.54 13.46
CA CYS A 145 -9.93 5.33 14.52
C CYS A 145 -10.35 4.49 15.74
N GLN A 146 -10.47 3.17 15.58
CA GLN A 146 -10.73 2.23 16.67
C GLN A 146 -9.46 1.75 17.37
N GLN A 147 -8.30 2.29 17.01
CA GLN A 147 -6.99 1.98 17.59
C GLN A 147 -6.69 0.46 17.60
N PRO A 148 -6.68 -0.19 16.42
CA PRO A 148 -6.76 -1.65 16.28
C PRO A 148 -5.53 -2.42 16.77
N TYR A 149 -4.42 -1.74 17.11
CA TYR A 149 -3.18 -2.36 17.57
C TYR A 149 -2.64 -1.69 18.84
N PRO A 150 -1.78 -2.38 19.62
CA PRO A 150 -1.09 -1.81 20.77
C PRO A 150 -0.17 -0.64 20.41
N ASP A 151 0.29 0.09 21.45
CA ASP A 151 1.27 1.15 21.30
C ASP A 151 2.58 0.60 20.73
N HIS A 152 3.21 1.39 19.87
CA HIS A 152 4.52 1.07 19.28
C HIS A 152 4.60 -0.33 18.62
N SER A 153 3.54 -0.73 17.91
CA SER A 153 3.48 -2.03 17.22
C SER A 153 4.28 -2.07 15.93
N PHE A 154 4.45 -0.93 15.27
CA PHE A 154 5.10 -0.84 13.95
C PHE A 154 6.23 0.17 13.97
N ASP A 155 7.32 -0.12 13.26
CA ASP A 155 8.43 0.82 13.15
C ASP A 155 8.01 2.07 12.37
N VAL A 156 7.26 1.89 11.30
CA VAL A 156 6.72 2.95 10.44
C VAL A 156 5.22 2.77 10.23
N VAL A 157 4.48 3.87 10.26
CA VAL A 157 3.06 3.92 9.86
C VAL A 157 2.92 4.87 8.67
N THR A 158 2.26 4.43 7.59
CA THR A 158 2.02 5.22 6.39
C THR A 158 0.52 5.52 6.22
N LEU A 159 0.19 6.77 5.87
CA LEU A 159 -1.17 7.23 5.52
C LEU A 159 -1.05 8.08 4.25
N LEU A 160 -1.13 7.42 3.09
CA LEU A 160 -0.87 8.04 1.79
C LEU A 160 -2.17 8.27 1.03
N GLU A 161 -2.60 9.53 0.92
CA GLU A 161 -3.88 9.94 0.34
C GLU A 161 -5.07 9.28 1.07
N VAL A 162 -5.11 9.43 2.39
CA VAL A 162 -6.08 8.77 3.28
C VAL A 162 -6.71 9.73 4.27
N LEU A 163 -5.92 10.60 4.92
CA LEU A 163 -6.41 11.45 5.99
C LEU A 163 -7.52 12.41 5.52
N GLU A 164 -7.47 12.84 4.27
CA GLU A 164 -8.48 13.70 3.67
C GLU A 164 -9.86 13.07 3.55
N HIS A 165 -9.95 11.74 3.68
CA HIS A 165 -11.19 10.95 3.61
C HIS A 165 -11.74 10.52 4.97
N ILE A 166 -11.00 10.74 6.06
CA ILE A 166 -11.37 10.26 7.40
C ILE A 166 -12.13 11.37 8.15
N PRO A 167 -13.42 11.16 8.52
CA PRO A 167 -14.18 12.16 9.26
C PRO A 167 -13.53 12.56 10.60
N GLU A 168 -13.04 11.58 11.35
CA GLU A 168 -12.39 11.76 12.65
C GLU A 168 -10.85 11.82 12.48
N VAL A 169 -10.36 12.72 11.63
CA VAL A 169 -8.94 12.78 11.22
C VAL A 169 -7.99 12.92 12.41
N GLU A 170 -8.36 13.65 13.46
CA GLU A 170 -7.56 13.79 14.68
C GLU A 170 -7.38 12.45 15.40
N LYS A 171 -8.43 11.61 15.44
CA LYS A 171 -8.33 10.27 16.03
C LYS A 171 -7.43 9.37 15.19
N ALA A 172 -7.51 9.46 13.87
CA ALA A 172 -6.65 8.69 12.99
C ALA A 172 -5.17 9.08 13.16
N VAL A 173 -4.87 10.38 13.24
CA VAL A 173 -3.50 10.87 13.49
C VAL A 173 -3.00 10.40 14.86
N ALA A 174 -3.80 10.56 15.92
CA ALA A 174 -3.42 10.11 17.26
C ALA A 174 -3.17 8.59 17.31
N ALA A 175 -4.01 7.79 16.64
CA ALA A 175 -3.84 6.35 16.55
C ALA A 175 -2.56 5.98 15.78
N ALA A 176 -2.28 6.63 14.64
CA ALA A 176 -1.08 6.40 13.85
C ALA A 176 0.20 6.70 14.66
N VAL A 177 0.24 7.86 15.34
CA VAL A 177 1.36 8.24 16.21
C VAL A 177 1.55 7.25 17.36
N ARG A 178 0.48 6.83 18.01
CA ARG A 178 0.52 5.86 19.11
C ARG A 178 1.06 4.50 18.67
N MET A 179 0.65 4.03 17.48
CA MET A 179 1.07 2.72 16.96
C MET A 179 2.47 2.71 16.36
N ALA A 180 3.01 3.86 15.96
CA ALA A 180 4.35 3.99 15.41
C ALA A 180 5.43 3.96 16.50
N LYS A 181 6.58 3.33 16.22
CA LYS A 181 7.79 3.42 17.05
C LYS A 181 8.69 4.57 16.63
N GLN A 182 8.84 4.78 15.33
CA GLN A 182 9.84 5.68 14.77
C GLN A 182 9.22 6.82 13.95
N TYR A 183 8.41 6.49 12.94
CA TYR A 183 7.91 7.48 11.99
C TYR A 183 6.45 7.25 11.60
N VAL A 184 5.75 8.35 11.41
CA VAL A 184 4.50 8.40 10.64
C VAL A 184 4.76 9.18 9.37
N VAL A 185 4.45 8.58 8.22
CA VAL A 185 4.66 9.16 6.89
C VAL A 185 3.31 9.43 6.24
N VAL A 186 3.10 10.66 5.80
CA VAL A 186 1.81 11.10 5.26
C VAL A 186 1.99 11.78 3.92
N THR A 187 1.08 11.50 2.99
CA THR A 187 0.81 12.37 1.84
C THR A 187 -0.66 12.76 1.82
N VAL A 188 -0.95 14.01 1.49
CA VAL A 188 -2.31 14.53 1.31
C VAL A 188 -2.35 15.49 0.14
N PRO A 189 -3.49 15.66 -0.55
CA PRO A 189 -3.66 16.69 -1.57
C PRO A 189 -3.39 18.09 -1.00
N SER A 190 -2.65 18.92 -1.74
CA SER A 190 -2.37 20.32 -1.36
C SER A 190 -3.40 21.30 -1.93
N LYS A 191 -4.31 20.82 -2.77
CA LYS A 191 -5.38 21.60 -3.41
C LYS A 191 -6.69 20.80 -3.36
N PRO A 192 -7.85 21.47 -3.31
CA PRO A 192 -9.12 20.79 -3.49
C PRO A 192 -9.15 20.11 -4.86
N ASP A 193 -9.71 18.92 -4.92
CA ASP A 193 -10.06 18.27 -6.18
C ASP A 193 -11.58 18.08 -6.30
N ASN A 194 -12.04 17.49 -7.40
CA ASN A 194 -13.45 17.23 -7.63
C ASN A 194 -13.90 15.88 -7.03
N ASN A 195 -13.06 15.23 -6.21
CA ASN A 195 -13.41 13.97 -5.56
C ASN A 195 -14.37 14.23 -4.39
N PRO A 196 -15.65 13.79 -4.46
CA PRO A 196 -16.61 13.98 -3.39
C PRO A 196 -16.24 13.25 -2.08
N GLU A 197 -15.31 12.30 -2.14
CA GLU A 197 -14.80 11.59 -0.97
C GLU A 197 -13.73 12.41 -0.22
N GLN A 198 -13.19 13.48 -0.83
CA GLN A 198 -12.27 14.40 -0.14
C GLN A 198 -13.07 15.36 0.74
N ILE A 199 -13.17 15.06 2.01
CA ILE A 199 -13.94 15.85 3.00
C ILE A 199 -13.07 16.89 3.73
N HIS A 200 -11.74 16.74 3.69
CA HIS A 200 -10.79 17.67 4.29
C HIS A 200 -9.77 18.18 3.28
N LEU A 201 -9.46 19.47 3.33
CA LEU A 201 -8.23 20.04 2.77
C LEU A 201 -7.23 20.26 3.92
N LEU A 202 -6.28 19.34 4.06
CA LEU A 202 -5.32 19.35 5.16
C LEU A 202 -4.12 20.24 4.80
N THR A 203 -4.04 21.39 5.46
CA THR A 203 -2.91 22.32 5.31
C THR A 203 -1.74 21.93 6.21
N LYS A 204 -0.54 22.46 5.91
CA LYS A 204 0.64 22.30 6.77
C LYS A 204 0.35 22.73 8.21
N ALA A 205 -0.35 23.86 8.42
CA ALA A 205 -0.71 24.35 9.74
C ALA A 205 -1.60 23.35 10.49
N ARG A 206 -2.63 22.81 9.82
CA ARG A 206 -3.55 21.83 10.40
C ARG A 206 -2.85 20.51 10.75
N LEU A 207 -2.00 20.01 9.86
CA LEU A 207 -1.20 18.81 10.13
C LEU A 207 -0.24 19.06 11.32
N THR A 208 0.41 20.25 11.39
CA THR A 208 1.29 20.58 12.52
C THR A 208 0.52 20.59 13.85
N GLU A 209 -0.69 21.15 13.88
CA GLU A 209 -1.55 21.15 15.07
C GLU A 209 -1.91 19.72 15.52
N MET A 210 -2.41 18.89 14.59
CA MET A 210 -2.86 17.53 14.89
C MET A 210 -1.72 16.62 15.37
N PHE A 211 -0.59 16.64 14.65
CA PHE A 211 0.58 15.84 15.03
C PHE A 211 1.22 16.36 16.32
N GLY A 212 1.25 17.67 16.54
CA GLY A 212 1.71 18.28 17.81
C GLY A 212 0.83 17.87 18.98
N ALA A 213 -0.50 17.88 18.82
CA ALA A 213 -1.45 17.40 19.83
C ALA A 213 -1.29 15.90 20.12
N ALA A 214 -0.86 15.10 19.13
CA ALA A 214 -0.54 13.69 19.28
C ALA A 214 0.86 13.41 19.86
N GLY A 215 1.64 14.45 20.19
CA GLY A 215 2.96 14.33 20.83
C GLY A 215 4.16 14.37 19.88
N CYS A 216 3.96 14.55 18.58
CA CYS A 216 5.06 14.69 17.62
C CYS A 216 5.54 16.14 17.54
N THR A 217 6.77 16.41 17.96
CA THR A 217 7.39 17.72 17.92
C THR A 217 8.34 17.94 16.74
N ARG A 218 8.80 16.85 16.11
CA ARG A 218 9.72 16.86 14.97
C ARG A 218 8.97 16.50 13.70
N LEU A 219 8.59 17.52 12.93
CA LEU A 219 7.82 17.39 11.71
C LEU A 219 8.64 17.92 10.54
N HIS A 220 8.88 17.08 9.55
CA HIS A 220 9.51 17.47 8.30
C HIS A 220 8.48 17.51 7.19
N PHE A 221 8.30 18.70 6.58
CA PHE A 221 7.39 18.90 5.47
C PHE A 221 8.15 19.13 4.17
N ASP A 222 7.68 18.54 3.09
CA ASP A 222 8.14 18.83 1.75
C ASP A 222 6.96 18.99 0.79
N GLY A 223 7.13 19.80 -0.25
CA GLY A 223 6.14 20.00 -1.30
C GLY A 223 6.38 19.05 -2.46
N MET A 224 5.29 18.49 -2.97
CA MET A 224 5.25 17.79 -4.24
C MET A 224 4.19 18.43 -5.13
N GLU A 225 4.28 18.24 -6.45
CA GLU A 225 3.25 18.77 -7.33
C GLU A 225 1.86 18.21 -6.94
N GLY A 226 0.99 19.12 -6.50
CA GLY A 226 -0.37 18.80 -6.07
C GLY A 226 -0.52 18.15 -4.69
N HIS A 227 0.58 17.89 -3.94
CA HIS A 227 0.52 17.18 -2.65
C HIS A 227 1.46 17.80 -1.61
N LEU A 228 1.13 17.59 -0.34
CA LEU A 228 2.04 17.76 0.80
C LEU A 228 2.59 16.39 1.20
N PHE A 229 3.88 16.37 1.52
CA PHE A 229 4.56 15.22 2.12
C PHE A 229 4.99 15.62 3.54
N LEU A 230 4.66 14.76 4.50
CA LEU A 230 5.03 14.92 5.91
C LEU A 230 5.69 13.65 6.43
N VAL A 231 6.80 13.83 7.11
CA VAL A 231 7.40 12.84 8.01
C VAL A 231 7.31 13.37 9.44
N ALA A 232 6.63 12.66 10.30
CA ALA A 232 6.55 12.91 11.74
C ALA A 232 7.40 11.88 12.49
N ALA A 233 8.43 12.33 13.19
CA ALA A 233 9.23 11.46 14.06
C ALA A 233 8.52 11.26 15.40
N VAL A 234 8.42 9.99 15.83
CA VAL A 234 7.79 9.58 17.08
C VAL A 234 8.87 9.27 18.11
N GLY A 235 8.69 9.73 19.35
CA GLY A 235 9.66 9.51 20.43
C GLY A 235 11.02 10.20 20.22
N ASP A 236 12.05 9.62 20.83
CA ASP A 236 13.43 10.13 20.77
C ASP A 236 14.23 9.57 19.56
N CYS A 237 13.56 9.25 18.48
CA CYS A 237 14.20 8.76 17.27
C CYS A 237 15.28 9.77 16.79
N PRO A 238 16.52 9.34 16.48
CA PRO A 238 17.63 10.22 16.14
C PRO A 238 17.43 11.02 14.84
#